data_b349f09e346f559a42817bb2968b125f
#
_entry.id   b349f09e346f559a42817bb2968b125f
#
_cell.length_a   1.000
_cell.length_b   1.000
_cell.length_c   1.000
_cell.angle_alpha   90.00
_cell.angle_beta   90.00
_cell.angle_gamma   90.00
#
_symmetry.space_group_name_H-M   'P 1'
#
loop_
_entity.id
_entity.type
_entity.pdbx_description
1 polymer ?
#
loop_
_entity_poly.entity_id
_entity_poly.type
_entity_poly.pdbx_seq_one_letter_code
_entity_poly.pdbx_strand_id
1 'polypeptide(L)'
;LQINLQKHFRFLFIILLAGVIFAFVFTIGAAPGIGDGRNRPTNLSYFGNDLNTDAEREEFFNGAFYSALLQFGGAQINQDQLNQYAFNRGAALHLADLHNIPGPTAEQMTDHIQELGMFLGPDGQFSREAYSSFRDETRLTGRISEGALSQIMADDFRVNRVYEALSQPGFVLESEVLDDLVADQTKWTINVATFDFADFKPEIDTSEEKLEAFFA
;
A
#
# COMPACT_ATOMS: atom_id res chain seq x y z
N LEU A 1 21.42 4.34 -63.98
CA LEU A 1 22.18 3.94 -62.76
C LEU A 1 21.36 2.89 -62.00
N GLN A 2 21.49 1.60 -62.38
CA GLN A 2 20.93 0.50 -61.55
C GLN A 2 21.95 0.22 -60.45
N ILE A 3 21.65 0.72 -59.27
CA ILE A 3 22.39 0.40 -58.07
C ILE A 3 22.13 -1.08 -57.77
N ASN A 4 23.18 -1.91 -57.77
CA ASN A 4 23.12 -3.33 -57.49
C ASN A 4 22.82 -3.52 -55.97
N LEU A 5 21.55 -3.24 -55.59
CA LEU A 5 21.07 -3.24 -54.23
C LEU A 5 21.23 -4.62 -53.55
N GLN A 6 21.18 -5.70 -54.35
CA GLN A 6 21.28 -7.08 -53.83
C GLN A 6 22.63 -7.44 -53.26
N LYS A 7 23.74 -6.85 -53.76
CA LYS A 7 25.09 -7.16 -53.37
C LYS A 7 25.44 -6.51 -52.00
N HIS A 8 24.78 -5.42 -51.67
CA HIS A 8 25.03 -4.65 -50.44
C HIS A 8 23.86 -4.77 -49.43
N PHE A 9 22.84 -5.58 -49.76
CA PHE A 9 21.62 -5.71 -48.93
C PHE A 9 21.93 -6.13 -47.48
N ARG A 10 22.88 -7.09 -47.30
CA ARG A 10 23.26 -7.51 -45.95
C ARG A 10 23.92 -6.39 -45.15
N PHE A 11 24.75 -5.60 -45.80
CA PHE A 11 25.43 -4.47 -45.12
C PHE A 11 24.48 -3.33 -44.83
N LEU A 12 23.56 -3.02 -45.75
CA LEU A 12 22.52 -2.03 -45.57
C LEU A 12 21.51 -2.42 -44.48
N PHE A 13 21.17 -3.71 -44.43
CA PHE A 13 20.31 -4.26 -43.39
C PHE A 13 20.95 -4.17 -42.00
N ILE A 14 22.25 -4.47 -41.87
CA ILE A 14 22.97 -4.36 -40.60
C ILE A 14 23.03 -2.91 -40.12
N ILE A 15 23.29 -1.95 -41.02
CA ILE A 15 23.29 -0.52 -40.67
C ILE A 15 21.90 -0.05 -40.24
N LEU A 16 20.86 -0.46 -40.95
CA LEU A 16 19.49 -0.11 -40.61
C LEU A 16 19.08 -0.72 -39.27
N LEU A 17 19.44 -2.00 -39.05
CA LEU A 17 19.17 -2.68 -37.79
C LEU A 17 19.94 -2.03 -36.63
N ALA A 18 21.19 -1.67 -36.82
CA ALA A 18 21.98 -0.95 -35.83
C ALA A 18 21.36 0.43 -35.51
N GLY A 19 20.89 1.14 -36.55
CA GLY A 19 20.20 2.43 -36.38
C GLY A 19 18.90 2.29 -35.57
N VAL A 20 18.12 1.25 -35.85
CA VAL A 20 16.89 0.95 -35.10
C VAL A 20 17.19 0.61 -33.66
N ILE A 21 18.17 -0.26 -33.40
CA ILE A 21 18.61 -0.61 -32.04
C ILE A 21 19.10 0.65 -31.29
N PHE A 22 19.92 1.47 -31.98
CA PHE A 22 20.43 2.72 -31.39
C PHE A 22 19.29 3.69 -31.05
N ALA A 23 18.34 3.87 -31.98
CA ALA A 23 17.14 4.70 -31.75
C ALA A 23 16.31 4.14 -30.58
N PHE A 24 16.15 2.82 -30.49
CA PHE A 24 15.40 2.15 -29.42
C PHE A 24 16.07 2.35 -28.06
N VAL A 25 17.39 2.13 -27.98
CA VAL A 25 18.18 2.33 -26.77
C VAL A 25 18.14 3.80 -26.32
N PHE A 26 18.23 4.74 -27.27
CA PHE A 26 18.16 6.17 -26.96
C PHE A 26 16.73 6.61 -26.58
N THR A 27 15.71 6.07 -27.23
CA THR A 27 14.32 6.46 -26.95
C THR A 27 13.84 5.85 -25.62
N ILE A 28 14.22 4.60 -25.32
CA ILE A 28 13.89 3.95 -24.04
C ILE A 28 14.76 4.49 -22.92
N GLY A 29 16.05 4.75 -23.19
CA GLY A 29 16.98 5.34 -22.22
C GLY A 29 16.77 6.83 -21.95
N ALA A 30 16.17 7.57 -22.89
CA ALA A 30 15.89 9.00 -22.75
C ALA A 30 14.41 9.32 -22.49
N ALA A 31 13.52 8.33 -22.47
CA ALA A 31 12.12 8.56 -22.11
C ALA A 31 12.04 8.95 -20.62
N PRO A 32 11.52 10.15 -20.29
CA PRO A 32 11.35 10.54 -18.91
C PRO A 32 10.41 9.53 -18.22
N GLY A 33 10.96 8.73 -17.29
CA GLY A 33 10.22 7.74 -16.52
C GLY A 33 10.59 6.27 -16.75
N ILE A 34 11.40 5.92 -17.75
CA ILE A 34 11.82 4.52 -17.99
C ILE A 34 13.30 4.27 -17.61
N GLY A 35 14.12 5.32 -17.52
CA GLY A 35 15.55 5.20 -17.15
C GLY A 35 15.93 5.83 -15.82
N ASP A 36 15.11 6.71 -15.27
CA ASP A 36 15.41 7.47 -14.05
C ASP A 36 14.83 6.89 -12.75
N GLY A 37 14.45 5.62 -12.76
CA GLY A 37 14.03 4.93 -11.54
C GLY A 37 15.16 4.81 -10.48
N ARG A 38 16.40 5.18 -10.83
CA ARG A 38 17.56 5.05 -9.94
C ARG A 38 18.01 6.33 -9.25
N ASN A 39 17.44 7.50 -9.56
CA ASN A 39 17.95 8.78 -9.03
C ASN A 39 16.88 9.78 -8.59
N ARG A 40 15.67 9.38 -8.30
CA ARG A 40 14.83 10.19 -7.43
C ARG A 40 15.11 9.69 -6.01
N PRO A 41 15.56 10.54 -5.08
CA PRO A 41 15.42 10.26 -3.67
C PRO A 41 13.92 10.39 -3.33
N THR A 42 13.13 9.43 -3.75
CA THR A 42 11.84 9.19 -3.16
C THR A 42 12.18 8.65 -1.78
N ASN A 43 12.13 9.51 -0.78
CA ASN A 43 12.22 9.07 0.61
C ASN A 43 10.98 8.20 0.85
N LEU A 44 11.10 6.91 0.52
CA LEU A 44 10.08 5.91 0.72
C LEU A 44 10.13 5.52 2.20
N SER A 45 9.49 6.32 3.03
CA SER A 45 9.28 5.96 4.42
C SER A 45 7.79 5.75 4.67
N TYR A 46 7.47 4.71 5.43
CA TYR A 46 6.11 4.37 5.80
C TYR A 46 6.03 4.17 7.32
N PHE A 47 5.40 5.11 8.02
CA PHE A 47 5.26 5.08 9.47
C PHE A 47 6.56 4.71 10.21
N GLY A 48 7.65 5.41 9.87
CA GLY A 48 8.96 5.18 10.49
C GLY A 48 9.78 4.03 9.89
N ASN A 49 9.18 3.17 9.06
CA ASN A 49 9.94 2.17 8.31
C ASN A 49 10.57 2.82 7.10
N ASP A 50 11.89 2.72 6.97
CA ASP A 50 12.61 3.13 5.78
C ASP A 50 12.50 2.02 4.72
N LEU A 51 12.02 2.36 3.53
CA LEU A 51 11.84 1.43 2.42
C LEU A 51 12.73 1.82 1.22
N ASN A 52 13.78 2.60 1.44
CA ASN A 52 14.62 3.11 0.37
C ASN A 52 15.58 2.06 -0.18
N THR A 53 16.06 1.15 0.64
CA THR A 53 16.95 0.08 0.22
C THR A 53 16.20 -1.23 -0.02
N ASP A 54 16.78 -2.11 -0.85
CA ASP A 54 16.21 -3.43 -1.08
C ASP A 54 16.21 -4.27 0.21
N ALA A 55 17.24 -4.11 1.05
CA ALA A 55 17.33 -4.82 2.33
C ALA A 55 16.23 -4.44 3.31
N GLU A 56 15.95 -3.14 3.47
CA GLU A 56 14.89 -2.65 4.35
C GLU A 56 13.50 -3.07 3.86
N ARG A 57 13.28 -3.02 2.53
CA ARG A 57 12.04 -3.54 1.94
C ARG A 57 11.88 -5.04 2.18
N GLU A 58 12.97 -5.80 1.95
CA GLU A 58 12.95 -7.25 2.17
C GLU A 58 12.66 -7.60 3.63
N GLU A 59 13.28 -6.90 4.58
CA GLU A 59 13.02 -7.08 6.01
C GLU A 59 11.56 -6.79 6.36
N PHE A 60 11.01 -5.66 5.87
CA PHE A 60 9.63 -5.27 6.10
C PHE A 60 8.62 -6.30 5.57
N PHE A 61 8.79 -6.74 4.31
CA PHE A 61 7.87 -7.69 3.70
C PHE A 61 8.08 -9.13 4.20
N ASN A 62 9.32 -9.54 4.52
CA ASN A 62 9.59 -10.83 5.13
C ASN A 62 9.00 -10.94 6.54
N GLY A 63 9.10 -9.89 7.34
CA GLY A 63 8.44 -9.82 8.64
C GLY A 63 6.92 -10.03 8.52
N ALA A 64 6.29 -9.36 7.56
CA ALA A 64 4.86 -9.51 7.29
C ALA A 64 4.51 -10.90 6.73
N PHE A 65 5.36 -11.48 5.87
CA PHE A 65 5.16 -12.82 5.33
C PHE A 65 5.15 -13.88 6.44
N TYR A 66 6.15 -13.88 7.32
CA TYR A 66 6.19 -14.83 8.43
C TYR A 66 5.07 -14.61 9.44
N SER A 67 4.72 -13.36 9.71
CA SER A 67 3.56 -13.01 10.53
C SER A 67 2.26 -13.57 9.94
N ALA A 68 2.02 -13.36 8.64
CA ALA A 68 0.85 -13.89 7.95
C ALA A 68 0.84 -15.43 7.94
N LEU A 69 2.00 -16.07 7.72
CA LEU A 69 2.15 -17.51 7.77
C LEU A 69 1.74 -18.08 9.15
N LEU A 70 2.21 -17.44 10.22
CA LEU A 70 1.88 -17.84 11.59
C LEU A 70 0.39 -17.65 11.91
N GLN A 71 -0.18 -16.50 11.52
CA GLN A 71 -1.57 -16.14 11.81
C GLN A 71 -2.57 -16.99 11.03
N PHE A 72 -2.32 -17.23 9.73
CA PHE A 72 -3.27 -17.85 8.84
C PHE A 72 -2.97 -19.32 8.51
N GLY A 73 -1.92 -19.91 9.09
CA GLY A 73 -1.62 -21.34 8.95
C GLY A 73 -1.25 -21.78 7.54
N GLY A 74 -0.63 -20.89 6.74
CA GLY A 74 -0.22 -21.21 5.37
C GLY A 74 -1.36 -21.14 4.35
N ALA A 75 -2.49 -20.50 4.67
CA ALA A 75 -3.53 -20.17 3.71
C ALA A 75 -2.91 -19.47 2.48
N GLN A 76 -3.43 -19.74 1.29
CA GLN A 76 -2.93 -19.11 0.06
C GLN A 76 -3.28 -17.61 0.08
N ILE A 77 -2.31 -16.80 0.45
CA ILE A 77 -2.39 -15.34 0.40
C ILE A 77 -1.72 -14.91 -0.92
N ASN A 78 -2.45 -14.17 -1.75
CA ASN A 78 -1.85 -13.60 -2.96
C ASN A 78 -0.94 -12.41 -2.62
N GLN A 79 -0.12 -11.96 -3.59
CA GLN A 79 0.85 -10.91 -3.38
C GLN A 79 0.20 -9.58 -2.96
N ASP A 80 -0.97 -9.24 -3.51
CA ASP A 80 -1.66 -7.98 -3.18
C ASP A 80 -2.19 -8.00 -1.75
N GLN A 81 -2.73 -9.13 -1.30
CA GLN A 81 -3.17 -9.33 0.07
C GLN A 81 -2.00 -9.28 1.05
N LEU A 82 -0.86 -9.88 0.69
CA LEU A 82 0.36 -9.82 1.51
C LEU A 82 0.89 -8.39 1.63
N ASN A 83 0.91 -7.64 0.52
CA ASN A 83 1.31 -6.24 0.52
C ASN A 83 0.39 -5.40 1.42
N GLN A 84 -0.93 -5.56 1.28
CA GLN A 84 -1.91 -4.89 2.13
C GLN A 84 -1.69 -5.23 3.61
N TYR A 85 -1.49 -6.51 3.91
CA TYR A 85 -1.21 -6.98 5.27
C TYR A 85 0.07 -6.35 5.83
N ALA A 86 1.15 -6.30 5.03
CA ALA A 86 2.43 -5.70 5.44
C ALA A 86 2.26 -4.22 5.83
N PHE A 87 1.56 -3.46 5.00
CA PHE A 87 1.32 -2.05 5.31
C PHE A 87 0.41 -1.86 6.52
N ASN A 88 -0.66 -2.63 6.66
CA ASN A 88 -1.53 -2.57 7.83
C ASN A 88 -0.77 -2.93 9.12
N ARG A 89 0.05 -3.99 9.07
CA ARG A 89 0.91 -4.40 10.18
C ARG A 89 1.91 -3.32 10.55
N GLY A 90 2.58 -2.71 9.56
CA GLY A 90 3.52 -1.62 9.78
C GLY A 90 2.87 -0.39 10.44
N ALA A 91 1.67 -0.01 10.00
CA ALA A 91 0.89 1.06 10.62
C ALA A 91 0.50 0.73 12.07
N ALA A 92 0.06 -0.50 12.33
CA ALA A 92 -0.30 -0.95 13.67
C ALA A 92 0.92 -0.98 14.62
N LEU A 93 2.09 -1.40 14.15
CA LEU A 93 3.33 -1.36 14.92
C LEU A 93 3.74 0.09 15.25
N HIS A 94 3.61 1.00 14.30
CA HIS A 94 3.85 2.42 14.57
C HIS A 94 2.91 2.97 15.66
N LEU A 95 1.63 2.61 15.63
CA LEU A 95 0.70 2.98 16.69
C LEU A 95 1.08 2.34 18.02
N ALA A 96 1.54 1.08 18.01
CA ALA A 96 2.03 0.41 19.22
C ALA A 96 3.23 1.13 19.82
N ASP A 97 4.16 1.62 18.99
CA ASP A 97 5.31 2.40 19.44
C ASP A 97 4.89 3.77 19.96
N LEU A 98 4.01 4.47 19.25
CA LEU A 98 3.49 5.79 19.62
C LEU A 98 2.80 5.74 21.00
N HIS A 99 2.07 4.68 21.28
CA HIS A 99 1.34 4.47 22.53
C HIS A 99 2.12 3.65 23.57
N ASN A 100 3.39 3.34 23.31
CA ASN A 100 4.25 2.55 24.20
C ASN A 100 3.61 1.22 24.64
N ILE A 101 2.94 0.53 23.71
CA ILE A 101 2.37 -0.79 24.00
C ILE A 101 3.52 -1.78 24.23
N PRO A 102 3.63 -2.37 25.43
CA PRO A 102 4.73 -3.26 25.76
C PRO A 102 4.66 -4.57 24.98
N GLY A 103 5.81 -5.20 24.76
CA GLY A 103 5.87 -6.58 24.29
C GLY A 103 5.27 -7.56 25.31
N PRO A 104 5.01 -8.82 24.89
CA PRO A 104 4.42 -9.83 25.75
C PRO A 104 5.38 -10.26 26.85
N THR A 105 4.83 -10.61 28.01
CA THR A 105 5.54 -11.42 29.02
C THR A 105 5.74 -12.85 28.50
N ALA A 106 6.57 -13.65 29.18
CA ALA A 106 6.76 -15.06 28.79
C ALA A 106 5.46 -15.89 28.81
N GLU A 107 4.57 -15.61 29.77
CA GLU A 107 3.25 -16.23 29.86
C GLU A 107 2.35 -15.80 28.68
N GLN A 108 2.23 -14.50 28.43
CA GLN A 108 1.47 -13.94 27.31
C GLN A 108 1.99 -14.42 25.96
N MET A 109 3.32 -14.58 25.80
CA MET A 109 3.90 -15.13 24.59
C MET A 109 3.49 -16.59 24.41
N THR A 110 3.45 -17.37 25.49
CA THR A 110 3.02 -18.77 25.43
C THR A 110 1.56 -18.88 25.01
N ASP A 111 0.70 -18.06 25.58
CA ASP A 111 -0.73 -18.02 25.25
C ASP A 111 -0.92 -17.58 23.79
N HIS A 112 -0.23 -16.52 23.37
CA HIS A 112 -0.27 -16.04 22.00
C HIS A 112 0.16 -17.11 20.97
N ILE A 113 1.24 -17.86 21.25
CA ILE A 113 1.69 -18.97 20.39
C ILE A 113 0.62 -20.05 20.26
N GLN A 114 -0.13 -20.33 21.32
CA GLN A 114 -1.18 -21.35 21.31
C GLN A 114 -2.41 -20.94 20.45
N GLU A 115 -2.58 -19.66 20.21
CA GLU A 115 -3.68 -19.10 19.41
C GLU A 115 -3.33 -18.95 17.93
N LEU A 116 -2.04 -19.08 17.55
CA LEU A 116 -1.61 -18.90 16.17
C LEU A 116 -2.18 -19.99 15.25
N GLY A 117 -2.83 -19.58 14.16
CA GLY A 117 -3.49 -20.47 13.21
C GLY A 117 -2.60 -21.57 12.64
N MET A 118 -1.30 -21.29 12.49
CA MET A 118 -0.29 -22.27 12.04
C MET A 118 -0.16 -23.48 12.97
N PHE A 119 -0.46 -23.30 14.24
CA PHE A 119 -0.29 -24.33 15.29
C PHE A 119 -1.60 -24.92 15.78
N LEU A 120 -2.72 -24.59 15.14
CA LEU A 120 -4.01 -25.19 15.44
C LEU A 120 -4.19 -26.51 14.67
N GLY A 121 -4.67 -27.52 15.39
CA GLY A 121 -5.09 -28.77 14.78
C GLY A 121 -6.47 -28.67 14.10
N PRO A 122 -6.94 -29.76 13.48
CA PRO A 122 -8.27 -29.80 12.84
C PRO A 122 -9.43 -29.56 13.81
N ASP A 123 -9.20 -29.77 15.10
CA ASP A 123 -10.14 -29.53 16.20
C ASP A 123 -10.11 -28.07 16.72
N GLY A 124 -9.27 -27.22 16.13
CA GLY A 124 -9.07 -25.85 16.55
C GLY A 124 -8.27 -25.70 17.85
N GLN A 125 -7.67 -26.78 18.35
CA GLN A 125 -6.83 -26.75 19.54
C GLN A 125 -5.35 -26.69 19.17
N PHE A 126 -4.54 -26.20 20.10
CA PHE A 126 -3.08 -26.15 19.91
C PHE A 126 -2.48 -27.52 19.70
N SER A 127 -1.76 -27.69 18.59
CA SER A 127 -1.04 -28.89 18.22
C SER A 127 0.46 -28.77 18.57
N ARG A 128 0.89 -29.45 19.60
CA ARG A 128 2.32 -29.52 19.97
C ARG A 128 3.17 -30.10 18.84
N GLU A 129 2.60 -31.03 18.06
CA GLU A 129 3.28 -31.67 16.93
C GLU A 129 3.51 -30.64 15.80
N ALA A 130 2.48 -29.85 15.44
CA ALA A 130 2.62 -28.79 14.43
C ALA A 130 3.67 -27.76 14.86
N TYR A 131 3.66 -27.34 16.12
CA TYR A 131 4.64 -26.41 16.65
C TYR A 131 6.07 -26.97 16.62
N SER A 132 6.28 -28.23 17.08
CA SER A 132 7.61 -28.84 17.07
C SER A 132 8.14 -29.05 15.64
N SER A 133 7.29 -29.50 14.73
CA SER A 133 7.65 -29.68 13.31
C SER A 133 8.06 -28.35 12.65
N PHE A 134 7.28 -27.29 12.88
CA PHE A 134 7.61 -25.96 12.37
C PHE A 134 8.95 -25.46 12.93
N ARG A 135 9.18 -25.61 14.23
CA ARG A 135 10.44 -25.20 14.86
C ARG A 135 11.63 -25.96 14.29
N ASP A 136 11.50 -27.28 14.13
CA ASP A 136 12.59 -28.12 13.63
C ASP A 136 12.85 -27.83 12.15
N GLU A 137 11.82 -27.59 11.32
CA GLU A 137 11.96 -27.16 9.94
C GLU A 137 12.64 -25.78 9.84
N THR A 138 12.25 -24.83 10.69
CA THR A 138 12.86 -23.49 10.73
C THR A 138 14.37 -23.58 11.05
N ARG A 139 14.75 -24.45 11.98
CA ARG A 139 16.16 -24.70 12.30
C ARG A 139 16.92 -25.35 11.15
N LEU A 140 16.32 -26.33 10.50
CA LEU A 140 16.95 -27.05 9.38
C LEU A 140 17.16 -26.17 8.16
N THR A 141 16.18 -25.35 7.83
CA THR A 141 16.22 -24.48 6.64
C THR A 141 17.09 -23.23 6.83
N GLY A 142 17.20 -22.75 8.07
CA GLY A 142 17.94 -21.53 8.40
C GLY A 142 17.44 -20.26 7.71
N ARG A 143 16.23 -20.29 7.14
CA ARG A 143 15.64 -19.15 6.41
C ARG A 143 15.33 -17.97 7.29
N ILE A 144 15.03 -18.22 8.54
CA ILE A 144 14.78 -17.22 9.58
C ILE A 144 15.40 -17.69 10.88
N SER A 145 16.02 -16.78 11.63
CA SER A 145 16.55 -17.10 12.94
C SER A 145 15.44 -17.23 13.99
N GLU A 146 15.66 -18.03 15.03
CA GLU A 146 14.71 -18.14 16.14
C GLU A 146 14.47 -16.80 16.84
N GLY A 147 15.51 -15.96 16.92
CA GLY A 147 15.38 -14.61 17.48
C GLY A 147 14.48 -13.70 16.63
N ALA A 148 14.65 -13.73 15.30
CA ALA A 148 13.80 -12.95 14.39
C ALA A 148 12.35 -13.45 14.43
N LEU A 149 12.14 -14.76 14.47
CA LEU A 149 10.80 -15.34 14.60
C LEU A 149 10.13 -14.94 15.91
N SER A 150 10.87 -15.00 17.03
CA SER A 150 10.38 -14.55 18.34
C SER A 150 10.02 -13.07 18.34
N GLN A 151 10.81 -12.23 17.66
CA GLN A 151 10.49 -10.81 17.51
C GLN A 151 9.21 -10.59 16.70
N ILE A 152 9.03 -11.31 15.59
CA ILE A 152 7.80 -11.23 14.79
C ILE A 152 6.56 -11.58 15.61
N MET A 153 6.63 -12.66 16.43
CA MET A 153 5.53 -13.03 17.31
C MET A 153 5.27 -12.00 18.41
N ALA A 154 6.34 -11.38 18.95
CA ALA A 154 6.20 -10.30 19.92
C ALA A 154 5.56 -9.05 19.31
N ASP A 155 5.94 -8.73 18.08
CA ASP A 155 5.34 -7.63 17.32
C ASP A 155 3.87 -7.91 17.00
N ASP A 156 3.53 -9.14 16.61
CA ASP A 156 2.15 -9.54 16.32
C ASP A 156 1.26 -9.49 17.56
N PHE A 157 1.80 -9.84 18.72
CA PHE A 157 1.11 -9.62 20.00
C PHE A 157 0.79 -8.13 20.20
N ARG A 158 1.74 -7.23 19.94
CA ARG A 158 1.52 -5.79 20.04
C ARG A 158 0.50 -5.27 19.02
N VAL A 159 0.56 -5.78 17.79
CA VAL A 159 -0.42 -5.50 16.74
C VAL A 159 -1.82 -5.89 17.18
N ASN A 160 -2.00 -7.09 17.76
CA ASN A 160 -3.28 -7.54 18.27
C ASN A 160 -3.80 -6.61 19.39
N ARG A 161 -2.91 -6.15 20.29
CA ARG A 161 -3.29 -5.17 21.33
C ARG A 161 -3.77 -3.83 20.74
N VAL A 162 -3.17 -3.37 19.64
CA VAL A 162 -3.66 -2.18 18.93
C VAL A 162 -5.06 -2.44 18.39
N TYR A 163 -5.29 -3.56 17.71
CA TYR A 163 -6.60 -3.89 17.18
C TYR A 163 -7.66 -4.08 18.28
N GLU A 164 -7.30 -4.73 19.38
CA GLU A 164 -8.19 -4.83 20.53
C GLU A 164 -8.60 -3.46 21.06
N ALA A 165 -7.64 -2.54 21.21
CA ALA A 165 -7.92 -1.18 21.68
C ALA A 165 -8.81 -0.40 20.71
N LEU A 166 -8.57 -0.55 19.38
CA LEU A 166 -9.38 0.11 18.35
C LEU A 166 -10.77 -0.53 18.19
N SER A 167 -10.92 -1.80 18.55
CA SER A 167 -12.19 -2.54 18.46
C SER A 167 -13.08 -2.38 19.68
N GLN A 168 -12.60 -1.71 20.73
CA GLN A 168 -13.46 -1.41 21.89
C GLN A 168 -14.63 -0.53 21.44
N PRO A 169 -15.82 -0.76 21.99
CA PRO A 169 -16.94 0.12 21.70
C PRO A 169 -16.56 1.55 22.05
N GLY A 170 -16.60 2.43 21.04
CA GLY A 170 -16.29 3.84 21.23
C GLY A 170 -17.21 4.44 22.28
N PHE A 171 -16.68 5.37 23.05
CA PHE A 171 -17.54 6.17 23.94
C PHE A 171 -18.39 7.08 23.05
N VAL A 172 -19.66 6.78 22.96
CA VAL A 172 -20.63 7.59 22.20
C VAL A 172 -21.23 8.60 23.18
N LEU A 173 -21.03 9.89 22.91
CA LEU A 173 -21.70 10.95 23.67
C LEU A 173 -23.19 10.97 23.30
N GLU A 174 -24.05 11.06 24.31
CA GLU A 174 -25.50 11.17 24.09
C GLU A 174 -25.85 12.37 23.19
N SER A 175 -25.06 13.46 23.28
CA SER A 175 -25.19 14.62 22.41
C SER A 175 -24.89 14.30 20.93
N GLU A 176 -23.88 13.46 20.63
CA GLU A 176 -23.55 13.05 19.26
C GLU A 176 -24.70 12.23 18.65
N VAL A 177 -25.27 11.30 19.42
CA VAL A 177 -26.44 10.53 18.98
C VAL A 177 -27.64 11.44 18.70
N LEU A 178 -27.88 12.44 19.56
CA LEU A 178 -28.95 13.39 19.35
C LEU A 178 -28.70 14.27 18.12
N ASP A 179 -27.49 14.73 17.91
CA ASP A 179 -27.12 15.54 16.76
C ASP A 179 -27.26 14.75 15.44
N ASP A 180 -26.84 13.49 15.41
CA ASP A 180 -27.03 12.61 14.26
C ASP A 180 -28.49 12.32 13.99
N LEU A 181 -29.30 12.04 15.03
CA LEU A 181 -30.73 11.85 14.89
C LEU A 181 -31.46 13.12 14.41
N VAL A 182 -31.07 14.28 14.91
CA VAL A 182 -31.59 15.57 14.44
C VAL A 182 -31.24 15.80 12.98
N ALA A 183 -29.99 15.53 12.58
CA ALA A 183 -29.53 15.68 11.19
C ALA A 183 -30.30 14.75 10.25
N ASP A 184 -30.50 13.48 10.64
CA ASP A 184 -31.25 12.48 9.83
C ASP A 184 -32.74 12.76 9.72
N GLN A 185 -33.33 13.28 10.79
CA GLN A 185 -34.79 13.57 10.84
C GLN A 185 -35.16 14.99 10.39
N THR A 186 -34.16 15.87 10.19
CA THR A 186 -34.43 17.26 9.78
C THR A 186 -34.86 17.31 8.30
N LYS A 187 -36.07 17.80 8.10
CA LYS A 187 -36.63 18.07 6.76
C LYS A 187 -36.36 19.52 6.38
N TRP A 188 -35.61 19.71 5.33
CA TRP A 188 -35.36 21.04 4.79
C TRP A 188 -36.42 21.39 3.76
N THR A 189 -37.08 22.52 3.92
CA THR A 189 -37.90 23.11 2.86
C THR A 189 -37.08 24.21 2.21
N ILE A 190 -36.66 24.00 0.97
CA ILE A 190 -35.92 24.98 0.21
C ILE A 190 -36.83 25.61 -0.85
N ASN A 191 -36.82 26.93 -0.93
CA ASN A 191 -37.43 27.65 -2.03
C ASN A 191 -36.35 27.85 -3.10
N VAL A 192 -36.57 27.29 -4.27
CA VAL A 192 -35.68 27.42 -5.40
C VAL A 192 -36.24 28.45 -6.37
N ALA A 193 -35.50 29.53 -6.62
CA ALA A 193 -35.75 30.43 -7.72
C ALA A 193 -34.87 30.01 -8.90
N THR A 194 -35.47 29.63 -9.99
CA THR A 194 -34.76 29.27 -11.23
C THR A 194 -34.75 30.48 -12.14
N PHE A 195 -33.57 30.93 -12.51
CA PHE A 195 -33.39 31.95 -13.53
C PHE A 195 -32.85 31.24 -14.79
N ASP A 196 -33.66 31.28 -15.85
CA ASP A 196 -33.18 30.70 -17.11
C ASP A 196 -32.21 31.71 -17.76
N PHE A 197 -31.06 31.24 -18.16
CA PHE A 197 -30.07 32.06 -18.88
C PHE A 197 -30.64 32.62 -20.16
N ALA A 198 -31.57 31.93 -20.80
CA ALA A 198 -32.26 32.40 -22.01
C ALA A 198 -33.14 33.64 -21.79
N ASP A 199 -33.65 33.84 -20.55
CA ASP A 199 -34.45 35.03 -20.18
C ASP A 199 -33.59 36.23 -19.81
N PHE A 200 -32.28 36.01 -19.56
CA PHE A 200 -31.33 37.07 -19.27
C PHE A 200 -30.66 37.54 -20.54
N LYS A 201 -31.30 38.50 -21.20
CA LYS A 201 -30.73 39.17 -22.39
C LYS A 201 -30.18 40.55 -21.98
N PRO A 202 -28.89 40.67 -21.66
CA PRO A 202 -28.34 41.99 -21.41
C PRO A 202 -28.38 42.80 -22.73
N GLU A 203 -28.96 43.97 -22.66
CA GLU A 203 -28.81 44.92 -23.75
C GLU A 203 -27.36 45.40 -23.80
N ILE A 204 -26.55 44.67 -24.56
CA ILE A 204 -25.18 45.06 -24.80
C ILE A 204 -25.21 46.06 -25.95
N ASP A 205 -24.85 47.31 -25.64
CA ASP A 205 -24.67 48.35 -26.65
C ASP A 205 -23.37 48.05 -27.40
N THR A 206 -23.52 47.54 -28.63
CA THR A 206 -22.42 47.20 -29.54
C THR A 206 -22.11 48.35 -30.51
N SER A 207 -22.46 49.60 -30.15
CA SER A 207 -22.07 50.75 -30.97
C SER A 207 -20.53 50.84 -31.09
N GLU A 208 -20.07 51.24 -32.25
CA GLU A 208 -18.64 51.33 -32.57
C GLU A 208 -17.88 52.21 -31.56
N GLU A 209 -18.53 53.27 -31.09
CA GLU A 209 -17.98 54.19 -30.09
C GLU A 209 -17.75 53.52 -28.71
N LYS A 210 -18.63 52.60 -28.29
CA LYS A 210 -18.46 51.85 -27.01
C LYS A 210 -17.51 50.67 -27.13
N LEU A 211 -17.44 50.07 -28.33
CA LEU A 211 -16.46 49.02 -28.59
C LEU A 211 -15.04 49.59 -28.64
N GLU A 212 -14.84 50.74 -29.28
CA GLU A 212 -13.54 51.43 -29.26
C GLU A 212 -13.11 51.84 -27.86
N ALA A 213 -14.06 52.34 -27.04
CA ALA A 213 -13.79 52.72 -25.64
C ALA A 213 -13.46 51.54 -24.74
N PHE A 214 -13.96 50.34 -25.08
CA PHE A 214 -13.66 49.12 -24.31
C PHE A 214 -12.27 48.56 -24.65
N PHE A 215 -11.77 48.74 -25.86
CA PHE A 215 -10.47 48.25 -26.33
C PHE A 215 -9.34 49.30 -26.25
N ALA A 216 -9.61 50.52 -25.84
CA ALA A 216 -8.62 51.58 -25.63
C ALA A 216 -8.03 51.53 -24.21
#